data_948d17fccfd1264ae0d9a861750f349d
#
_entry.id   948d17fccfd1264ae0d9a861750f349d
#
_cell.length_a   1.000
_cell.length_b   1.000
_cell.length_c   1.000
_cell.angle_alpha   90.00
_cell.angle_beta   90.00
_cell.angle_gamma   90.00
#
_symmetry.space_group_name_H-M   'P 1'
#
loop_
_entity.id
_entity.type
_entity.pdbx_description
1 polymer ?
#
loop_
_entity_poly.entity_id
_entity_poly.type
_entity_poly.pdbx_seq_one_letter_code
_entity_poly.pdbx_strand_id
1 'polypeptide(L)'
;MAGVERPDGGEVVAVAPGGIGYLPQSLALPPEATVADAVDLALAGLRDLEARMRAAERSLGAPGSPERASLDAYAELVAEFEARDGYEADVRVDLALHGLGLPGLDRGRPLGTLSGGERSRLALAATLASSPELLLLDEPTNDLDDQATAWLERRLRAHRGTVVAITHDRMFLERVTTAVVEVDGGRARRYGDGYAGFLAAKAAERAAQARAHEEWRTELDRHAALVTANAGRLAEIPRRTAKAGMGTGAWRARSRTHGAAGRIRQSRQRLRWLADHPAAPPPEPLRFTAVPAAPSAAGGEVVALDGVVVPGRLRLESLTVRAGERLLVTGPNGAGKTTLMRVIAGELRPDAGEVRRTGRVGFLRQDGPVGAGHRTVLQAYAHGRPGAPDEYADALLALGLFRSSDLGLRLGELSHGQRRRVELARLVSEPRDLLLLDEPTNHLSPMLTEQLEEALASYRGALVVVTHDRRLRAAFTGARLELAEGRLASPVG
;
A
#
# COMPACT_ATOMS: atom_id res chain seq x y z
N MET A 1 3.23 -12.10 17.08
CA MET A 1 4.37 -13.01 16.83
C MET A 1 5.59 -12.66 17.66
N ALA A 2 6.01 -11.40 17.73
CA ALA A 2 7.14 -10.98 18.56
C ALA A 2 6.89 -11.04 20.09
N GLY A 3 5.68 -11.31 20.53
CA GLY A 3 5.31 -11.36 21.95
C GLY A 3 5.14 -10.00 22.64
N VAL A 4 5.19 -8.90 21.89
CA VAL A 4 5.03 -7.53 22.41
C VAL A 4 3.59 -7.28 22.85
N GLU A 5 2.63 -7.81 22.12
CA GLU A 5 1.21 -7.72 22.43
C GLU A 5 0.59 -9.12 22.59
N ARG A 6 -0.37 -9.24 23.50
CA ARG A 6 -1.14 -10.46 23.70
C ARG A 6 -2.44 -10.39 22.92
N PRO A 7 -2.85 -11.48 22.23
CA PRO A 7 -4.15 -11.50 21.55
C PRO A 7 -5.28 -11.49 22.58
N ASP A 8 -6.41 -10.84 22.26
CA ASP A 8 -7.62 -10.83 23.08
C ASP A 8 -8.28 -12.23 23.14
N GLY A 9 -8.00 -13.10 22.19
CA GLY A 9 -8.46 -14.47 22.13
C GLY A 9 -7.61 -15.32 21.22
N GLY A 10 -7.64 -16.64 21.44
CA GLY A 10 -6.82 -17.60 20.70
C GLY A 10 -5.42 -17.77 21.28
N GLU A 11 -4.61 -18.55 20.60
CA GLU A 11 -3.22 -18.86 20.98
C GLU A 11 -2.28 -18.52 19.83
N VAL A 12 -1.13 -17.95 20.16
CA VAL A 12 -0.03 -17.70 19.21
C VAL A 12 1.13 -18.63 19.58
N VAL A 13 1.43 -19.55 18.68
CA VAL A 13 2.56 -20.47 18.82
C VAL A 13 3.63 -20.08 17.82
N ALA A 14 4.82 -19.71 18.30
CA ALA A 14 6.00 -19.51 17.49
C ALA A 14 7.10 -20.46 17.97
N VAL A 15 7.54 -21.34 17.08
CA VAL A 15 8.63 -22.29 17.37
C VAL A 15 9.85 -21.79 16.62
N ALA A 16 10.81 -21.22 17.36
CA ALA A 16 12.04 -20.67 16.82
C ALA A 16 13.18 -20.90 17.85
N PRO A 17 13.72 -22.13 17.96
CA PRO A 17 14.79 -22.43 18.90
C PRO A 17 16.05 -21.58 18.65
N GLY A 18 16.32 -21.17 17.39
CA GLY A 18 17.38 -20.23 17.04
C GLY A 18 17.08 -18.75 17.35
N GLY A 19 15.97 -18.47 18.05
CA GLY A 19 15.56 -17.13 18.46
C GLY A 19 14.68 -16.38 17.48
N ILE A 20 14.07 -15.31 17.98
CA ILE A 20 13.21 -14.40 17.22
C ILE A 20 13.90 -13.03 17.19
N GLY A 21 14.15 -12.51 15.99
CA GLY A 21 14.57 -11.14 15.76
C GLY A 21 13.37 -10.30 15.37
N TYR A 22 13.18 -9.18 16.02
CA TYR A 22 12.10 -8.24 15.70
C TYR A 22 12.66 -6.85 15.47
N LEU A 23 12.34 -6.29 14.30
CA LEU A 23 12.61 -4.90 13.97
C LEU A 23 11.34 -4.08 14.24
N PRO A 24 11.28 -3.29 15.32
CA PRO A 24 10.17 -2.37 15.56
C PRO A 24 10.31 -1.11 14.69
N GLN A 25 9.21 -0.39 14.49
CA GLN A 25 9.23 0.91 13.79
C GLN A 25 10.11 1.97 14.45
N SER A 26 10.36 1.86 15.75
CA SER A 26 11.26 2.75 16.49
C SER A 26 12.03 1.98 17.56
N LEU A 27 13.31 2.33 17.73
CA LEU A 27 14.12 1.81 18.84
C LEU A 27 13.58 2.29 20.19
N ALA A 28 13.22 1.37 21.06
CA ALA A 28 12.75 1.65 22.43
C ALA A 28 13.90 1.88 23.41
N LEU A 29 14.89 2.71 23.03
CA LEU A 29 16.02 3.09 23.85
C LEU A 29 16.03 4.60 24.08
N PRO A 30 16.48 5.06 25.29
CA PRO A 30 16.57 6.48 25.58
C PRO A 30 17.64 7.16 24.72
N PRO A 31 17.54 8.48 24.48
CA PRO A 31 18.46 9.22 23.62
C PRO A 31 19.92 9.17 24.08
N GLU A 32 20.17 8.96 25.36
CA GLU A 32 21.48 8.88 26.01
C GLU A 32 22.17 7.52 25.80
N ALA A 33 21.38 6.48 25.44
CA ALA A 33 21.93 5.18 25.10
C ALA A 33 22.86 5.28 23.90
N THR A 34 23.84 4.41 23.83
CA THR A 34 24.86 4.40 22.77
C THR A 34 24.48 3.45 21.62
N VAL A 35 25.19 3.55 20.52
CA VAL A 35 25.12 2.58 19.42
C VAL A 35 25.46 1.17 19.92
N ALA A 36 26.43 1.03 20.84
CA ALA A 36 26.76 -0.25 21.45
C ALA A 36 25.58 -0.85 22.23
N ASP A 37 24.88 -0.04 23.04
CA ASP A 37 23.70 -0.51 23.77
C ASP A 37 22.58 -1.03 22.84
N ALA A 38 22.39 -0.36 21.68
CA ALA A 38 21.42 -0.81 20.69
C ALA A 38 21.82 -2.15 20.05
N VAL A 39 23.09 -2.34 19.77
CA VAL A 39 23.63 -3.59 19.23
C VAL A 39 23.52 -4.72 20.26
N ASP A 40 23.93 -4.46 21.51
CA ASP A 40 23.89 -5.47 22.56
C ASP A 40 22.44 -5.87 22.91
N LEU A 41 21.48 -4.94 22.83
CA LEU A 41 20.06 -5.25 22.97
C LEU A 41 19.59 -6.22 21.87
N ALA A 42 19.97 -5.98 20.62
CA ALA A 42 19.60 -6.87 19.51
C ALA A 42 20.29 -8.23 19.58
N LEU A 43 21.51 -8.27 20.11
CA LEU A 43 22.30 -9.48 20.34
C LEU A 43 22.07 -10.11 21.72
N ALA A 44 21.11 -9.65 22.52
CA ALA A 44 20.92 -10.04 23.91
C ALA A 44 20.92 -11.56 24.13
N GLY A 45 20.26 -12.32 23.25
CA GLY A 45 20.26 -13.78 23.32
C GLY A 45 21.64 -14.41 23.09
N LEU A 46 22.48 -13.84 22.24
CA LEU A 46 23.87 -14.31 22.04
C LEU A 46 24.77 -13.86 23.19
N ARG A 47 24.57 -12.65 23.70
CA ARG A 47 25.32 -12.14 24.87
C ARG A 47 25.01 -12.94 26.17
N ASP A 48 23.74 -13.33 26.36
CA ASP A 48 23.37 -14.22 27.48
C ASP A 48 24.03 -15.59 27.32
N LEU A 49 23.98 -16.17 26.13
CA LEU A 49 24.63 -17.45 25.87
C LEU A 49 26.14 -17.39 26.11
N GLU A 50 26.81 -16.33 25.64
CA GLU A 50 28.23 -16.09 25.90
C GLU A 50 28.53 -15.94 27.42
N ALA A 51 27.67 -15.21 28.15
CA ALA A 51 27.80 -15.06 29.58
C ALA A 51 27.66 -16.39 30.33
N ARG A 52 26.73 -17.24 29.90
CA ARG A 52 26.52 -18.60 30.43
C ARG A 52 27.73 -19.51 30.14
N MET A 53 28.27 -19.44 28.92
CA MET A 53 29.51 -20.16 28.57
C MET A 53 30.67 -19.76 29.46
N ARG A 54 30.91 -18.45 29.62
CA ARG A 54 31.99 -17.94 30.52
C ARG A 54 31.74 -18.30 31.97
N ALA A 55 30.50 -18.39 32.43
CA ALA A 55 30.18 -18.85 33.78
C ALA A 55 30.49 -20.34 33.95
N ALA A 56 30.14 -21.18 32.98
CA ALA A 56 30.46 -22.60 32.96
C ALA A 56 31.98 -22.85 32.92
N GLU A 57 32.74 -22.10 32.10
CA GLU A 57 34.20 -22.15 32.03
C GLU A 57 34.84 -21.89 33.42
N ARG A 58 34.39 -20.83 34.12
CA ARG A 58 34.88 -20.51 35.45
C ARG A 58 34.59 -21.61 36.47
N SER A 59 33.44 -22.27 36.38
CA SER A 59 33.07 -23.39 37.26
C SER A 59 33.91 -24.64 36.98
N LEU A 60 34.29 -24.90 35.75
CA LEU A 60 35.17 -26.00 35.34
C LEU A 60 36.61 -25.78 35.79
N GLY A 61 37.06 -24.52 35.93
CA GLY A 61 38.40 -24.16 36.41
C GLY A 61 38.53 -24.10 37.97
N ALA A 62 37.47 -24.34 38.73
CA ALA A 62 37.48 -24.33 40.18
C ALA A 62 38.16 -25.60 40.73
N PRO A 63 38.84 -25.55 41.91
CA PRO A 63 39.48 -26.72 42.53
C PRO A 63 38.43 -27.73 42.97
N GLY A 64 38.37 -28.86 42.26
CA GLY A 64 37.46 -29.99 42.41
C GLY A 64 37.25 -30.57 41.03
N SER A 65 37.38 -31.89 40.82
CA SER A 65 37.24 -32.49 39.50
C SER A 65 35.85 -32.16 38.92
N PRO A 66 35.78 -31.60 37.71
CA PRO A 66 34.49 -31.27 37.09
C PRO A 66 33.68 -32.56 36.90
N GLU A 67 32.47 -32.57 37.38
CA GLU A 67 31.55 -33.65 37.08
C GLU A 67 31.33 -33.71 35.55
N ARG A 68 31.24 -34.92 35.00
CA ARG A 68 30.98 -35.15 33.55
C ARG A 68 29.78 -34.36 33.07
N ALA A 69 28.75 -34.23 33.90
CA ALA A 69 27.55 -33.43 33.61
C ALA A 69 27.87 -31.92 33.39
N SER A 70 28.86 -31.36 34.06
CA SER A 70 29.28 -29.96 33.87
C SER A 70 30.02 -29.75 32.56
N LEU A 71 30.77 -30.75 32.08
CA LEU A 71 31.44 -30.76 30.78
C LEU A 71 30.43 -30.91 29.65
N ASP A 72 29.46 -31.81 29.81
CA ASP A 72 28.41 -32.03 28.82
C ASP A 72 27.54 -30.75 28.70
N ALA A 73 27.16 -30.11 29.79
CA ALA A 73 26.41 -28.85 29.76
C ALA A 73 27.21 -27.69 29.11
N TYR A 74 28.51 -27.59 29.32
CA TYR A 74 29.36 -26.63 28.63
C TYR A 74 29.43 -26.90 27.13
N ALA A 75 29.61 -28.17 26.74
CA ALA A 75 29.64 -28.56 25.34
C ALA A 75 28.33 -28.24 24.62
N GLU A 76 27.17 -28.40 25.28
CA GLU A 76 25.86 -28.00 24.72
C GLU A 76 25.79 -26.49 24.50
N LEU A 77 26.26 -25.67 25.45
CA LEU A 77 26.30 -24.21 25.30
C LEU A 77 27.21 -23.77 24.15
N VAL A 78 28.38 -24.40 24.00
CA VAL A 78 29.32 -24.13 22.89
C VAL A 78 28.68 -24.51 21.58
N ALA A 79 28.07 -25.70 21.48
CA ALA A 79 27.38 -26.16 20.26
C ALA A 79 26.22 -25.22 19.86
N GLU A 80 25.45 -24.72 20.83
CA GLU A 80 24.38 -23.75 20.59
C GLU A 80 24.96 -22.42 20.09
N PHE A 81 26.05 -21.94 20.68
CA PHE A 81 26.71 -20.69 20.30
C PHE A 81 27.33 -20.77 18.89
N GLU A 82 27.95 -21.90 18.57
CA GLU A 82 28.51 -22.19 17.23
C GLU A 82 27.39 -22.31 16.18
N ALA A 83 26.30 -23.02 16.51
CA ALA A 83 25.16 -23.18 15.61
C ALA A 83 24.50 -21.85 15.25
N ARG A 84 24.65 -20.83 16.12
CA ARG A 84 24.16 -19.47 15.90
C ARG A 84 25.24 -18.52 15.34
N ASP A 85 26.39 -19.05 14.91
CA ASP A 85 27.55 -18.29 14.44
C ASP A 85 27.92 -17.16 15.43
N GLY A 86 27.90 -17.44 16.73
CA GLY A 86 28.06 -16.45 17.81
C GLY A 86 29.37 -15.70 17.76
N TYR A 87 30.48 -16.36 17.41
CA TYR A 87 31.80 -15.76 17.29
C TYR A 87 31.91 -14.67 16.22
N GLU A 88 31.03 -14.71 15.21
CA GLU A 88 31.04 -13.75 14.10
C GLU A 88 30.00 -12.62 14.28
N ALA A 89 29.29 -12.57 15.42
CA ALA A 89 28.17 -11.66 15.63
C ALA A 89 28.58 -10.19 15.44
N ASP A 90 29.70 -9.75 16.02
CA ASP A 90 30.16 -8.36 15.90
C ASP A 90 30.63 -8.02 14.47
N VAL A 91 31.28 -8.97 13.79
CA VAL A 91 31.66 -8.82 12.37
C VAL A 91 30.41 -8.68 11.49
N ARG A 92 29.38 -9.48 11.78
CA ARG A 92 28.09 -9.36 11.06
C ARG A 92 27.44 -8.00 11.28
N VAL A 93 27.55 -7.43 12.49
CA VAL A 93 27.07 -6.05 12.76
C VAL A 93 27.79 -5.05 11.88
N ASP A 94 29.12 -5.10 11.82
CA ASP A 94 29.91 -4.16 11.02
C ASP A 94 29.62 -4.29 9.53
N LEU A 95 29.48 -5.52 9.03
CA LEU A 95 29.06 -5.79 7.65
C LEU A 95 27.65 -5.26 7.37
N ALA A 96 26.72 -5.41 8.32
CA ALA A 96 25.35 -4.91 8.16
C ALA A 96 25.30 -3.38 8.21
N LEU A 97 26.04 -2.75 9.10
CA LEU A 97 26.17 -1.28 9.17
C LEU A 97 26.75 -0.73 7.86
N HIS A 98 27.84 -1.35 7.35
CA HIS A 98 28.44 -0.95 6.08
C HIS A 98 27.46 -1.10 4.92
N GLY A 99 26.78 -2.25 4.83
CA GLY A 99 25.82 -2.55 3.76
C GLY A 99 24.58 -1.65 3.77
N LEU A 100 24.20 -1.13 4.94
CA LEU A 100 23.08 -0.19 5.12
C LEU A 100 23.51 1.28 5.08
N GLY A 101 24.76 1.59 4.64
CA GLY A 101 25.23 2.96 4.48
C GLY A 101 25.61 3.68 5.76
N LEU A 102 26.08 2.94 6.78
CA LEU A 102 26.60 3.45 8.05
C LEU A 102 28.04 2.93 8.31
N PRO A 103 28.97 3.07 7.33
CA PRO A 103 30.33 2.56 7.52
C PRO A 103 31.06 3.30 8.65
N GLY A 104 31.72 2.55 9.54
CA GLY A 104 32.53 3.14 10.61
C GLY A 104 31.74 3.92 11.65
N LEU A 105 30.45 3.63 11.87
CA LEU A 105 29.64 4.27 12.91
C LEU A 105 30.25 3.99 14.28
N ASP A 106 30.61 5.06 15.00
CA ASP A 106 31.20 4.96 16.35
C ASP A 106 30.20 4.32 17.31
N ARG A 107 30.63 3.22 17.93
CA ARG A 107 29.81 2.45 18.89
C ARG A 107 29.53 3.24 20.18
N GLY A 108 30.38 4.21 20.56
CA GLY A 108 30.18 5.10 21.71
C GLY A 108 29.26 6.27 21.43
N ARG A 109 28.82 6.49 20.18
CA ARG A 109 27.97 7.64 19.83
C ARG A 109 26.58 7.52 20.43
N PRO A 110 26.06 8.58 21.14
CA PRO A 110 24.70 8.57 21.68
C PRO A 110 23.62 8.52 20.58
N LEU A 111 22.56 7.74 20.80
CA LEU A 111 21.46 7.57 19.86
C LEU A 111 20.72 8.88 19.56
N GLY A 112 20.65 9.79 20.55
CA GLY A 112 20.03 11.10 20.39
C GLY A 112 20.72 12.00 19.36
N THR A 113 21.99 11.72 19.01
CA THR A 113 22.76 12.46 18.00
C THR A 113 22.58 11.91 16.58
N LEU A 114 21.95 10.74 16.45
CA LEU A 114 21.65 10.13 15.17
C LEU A 114 20.37 10.71 14.57
N SER A 115 20.34 10.88 13.27
CA SER A 115 19.11 11.17 12.53
C SER A 115 18.11 9.99 12.64
N GLY A 116 16.83 10.22 12.35
CA GLY A 116 15.82 9.16 12.34
C GLY A 116 16.21 8.00 11.43
N GLY A 117 16.67 8.31 10.20
CA GLY A 117 17.10 7.30 9.24
C GLY A 117 18.36 6.55 9.67
N GLU A 118 19.34 7.21 10.35
CA GLU A 118 20.49 6.50 10.92
C GLU A 118 20.07 5.53 12.03
N ARG A 119 19.11 5.91 12.88
CA ARG A 119 18.57 5.05 13.92
C ARG A 119 17.81 3.85 13.37
N SER A 120 16.97 4.06 12.34
CA SER A 120 16.26 2.99 11.65
C SER A 120 17.24 1.97 11.06
N ARG A 121 18.26 2.45 10.35
CA ARG A 121 19.29 1.60 9.73
C ARG A 121 20.15 0.86 10.75
N LEU A 122 20.49 1.50 11.89
CA LEU A 122 21.16 0.85 13.00
C LEU A 122 20.33 -0.30 13.58
N ALA A 123 19.04 -0.06 13.84
CA ALA A 123 18.14 -1.08 14.35
C ALA A 123 18.06 -2.28 13.41
N LEU A 124 17.91 -2.02 12.11
CA LEU A 124 17.89 -3.05 11.08
C LEU A 124 19.22 -3.82 11.02
N ALA A 125 20.37 -3.13 11.05
CA ALA A 125 21.70 -3.76 11.05
C ALA A 125 21.87 -4.71 12.22
N ALA A 126 21.54 -4.25 13.42
CA ALA A 126 21.65 -5.02 14.64
C ALA A 126 20.72 -6.25 14.66
N THR A 127 19.46 -6.07 14.19
CA THR A 127 18.49 -7.17 14.08
C THR A 127 18.95 -8.23 13.06
N LEU A 128 19.48 -7.83 11.92
CA LEU A 128 20.01 -8.76 10.90
C LEU A 128 21.26 -9.50 11.36
N ALA A 129 22.10 -8.84 12.17
CA ALA A 129 23.33 -9.41 12.68
C ALA A 129 23.09 -10.51 13.71
N SER A 130 21.99 -10.46 14.47
CA SER A 130 21.61 -11.51 15.43
C SER A 130 21.31 -12.86 14.75
N SER A 131 21.07 -12.85 13.43
CA SER A 131 20.82 -14.03 12.59
C SER A 131 19.80 -15.02 13.20
N PRO A 132 18.61 -14.57 13.62
CA PRO A 132 17.63 -15.40 14.30
C PRO A 132 16.98 -16.40 13.34
N GLU A 133 16.37 -17.47 13.85
CA GLU A 133 15.62 -18.43 13.03
C GLU A 133 14.31 -17.82 12.47
N LEU A 134 13.66 -16.97 13.26
CA LEU A 134 12.48 -16.21 12.84
C LEU A 134 12.79 -14.71 12.87
N LEU A 135 12.76 -14.08 11.71
CA LEU A 135 13.01 -12.66 11.54
C LEU A 135 11.70 -11.93 11.18
N LEU A 136 11.31 -11.00 12.04
CA LEU A 136 10.10 -10.18 11.89
C LEU A 136 10.51 -8.74 11.59
N LEU A 137 10.16 -8.25 10.40
CA LEU A 137 10.56 -6.92 9.91
C LEU A 137 9.33 -6.07 9.62
N ASP A 138 9.27 -4.88 10.21
CA ASP A 138 8.22 -3.91 9.94
C ASP A 138 8.78 -2.76 9.09
N GLU A 139 8.32 -2.66 7.83
CA GLU A 139 8.75 -1.69 6.82
C GLU A 139 10.30 -1.56 6.70
N PRO A 140 11.04 -2.66 6.46
CA PRO A 140 12.49 -2.66 6.52
C PRO A 140 13.19 -1.88 5.40
N THR A 141 12.46 -1.48 4.36
CA THR A 141 12.98 -0.68 3.23
C THR A 141 12.83 0.82 3.44
N ASN A 142 12.12 1.26 4.50
CA ASN A 142 12.02 2.67 4.82
C ASN A 142 13.41 3.23 5.18
N ASP A 143 13.66 4.46 4.79
CA ASP A 143 14.94 5.17 5.03
C ASP A 143 16.18 4.55 4.36
N LEU A 144 16.02 3.55 3.47
CA LEU A 144 17.10 2.97 2.69
C LEU A 144 17.18 3.61 1.29
N ASP A 145 18.42 3.82 0.82
CA ASP A 145 18.66 4.11 -0.57
C ASP A 145 18.65 2.84 -1.43
N ASP A 146 18.75 2.98 -2.75
CA ASP A 146 18.71 1.87 -3.68
C ASP A 146 19.84 0.83 -3.42
N GLN A 147 21.03 1.27 -2.98
CA GLN A 147 22.16 0.40 -2.70
C GLN A 147 21.96 -0.41 -1.43
N ALA A 148 21.54 0.24 -0.34
CA ALA A 148 21.24 -0.41 0.92
C ALA A 148 20.06 -1.39 0.78
N THR A 149 19.02 -1.03 0.02
CA THR A 149 17.89 -1.92 -0.26
C THR A 149 18.33 -3.15 -1.05
N ALA A 150 19.15 -2.98 -2.09
CA ALA A 150 19.69 -4.11 -2.85
C ALA A 150 20.58 -5.02 -2.00
N TRP A 151 21.33 -4.46 -1.05
CA TRP A 151 22.10 -5.24 -0.08
C TRP A 151 21.17 -6.02 0.86
N LEU A 152 20.13 -5.38 1.40
CA LEU A 152 19.14 -6.01 2.26
C LEU A 152 18.43 -7.18 1.55
N GLU A 153 17.97 -6.99 0.31
CA GLU A 153 17.34 -8.03 -0.51
C GLU A 153 18.24 -9.26 -0.64
N ARG A 154 19.53 -9.07 -0.96
CA ARG A 154 20.50 -10.16 -1.05
C ARG A 154 20.68 -10.88 0.30
N ARG A 155 20.78 -10.11 1.40
CA ARG A 155 20.97 -10.69 2.73
C ARG A 155 19.77 -11.53 3.17
N LEU A 156 18.54 -11.03 2.95
CA LEU A 156 17.32 -11.74 3.29
C LEU A 156 17.10 -13.00 2.44
N ARG A 157 17.46 -12.97 1.17
CA ARG A 157 17.41 -14.16 0.29
C ARG A 157 18.40 -15.23 0.71
N ALA A 158 19.53 -14.85 1.29
CA ALA A 158 20.54 -15.77 1.82
C ALA A 158 20.23 -16.24 3.25
N HIS A 159 19.20 -15.66 3.89
CA HIS A 159 18.82 -16.04 5.25
C HIS A 159 18.26 -17.47 5.29
N ARG A 160 18.75 -18.30 6.21
CA ARG A 160 18.37 -19.73 6.29
C ARG A 160 17.09 -19.96 7.08
N GLY A 161 16.70 -19.00 7.92
CA GLY A 161 15.49 -19.05 8.73
C GLY A 161 14.25 -18.54 8.01
N THR A 162 13.18 -18.36 8.76
CA THR A 162 11.92 -17.77 8.28
C THR A 162 11.97 -16.26 8.38
N VAL A 163 11.62 -15.57 7.30
CA VAL A 163 11.47 -14.11 7.27
C VAL A 163 10.01 -13.76 7.08
N VAL A 164 9.48 -12.91 7.96
CA VAL A 164 8.18 -12.29 7.83
C VAL A 164 8.39 -10.79 7.77
N ALA A 165 8.05 -10.16 6.64
CA ALA A 165 8.20 -8.73 6.45
C ALA A 165 6.85 -8.09 6.14
N ILE A 166 6.56 -6.98 6.81
CA ILE A 166 5.47 -6.07 6.44
C ILE A 166 6.11 -4.99 5.58
N THR A 167 5.64 -4.79 4.36
CA THR A 167 6.18 -3.76 3.47
C THR A 167 5.22 -3.41 2.36
N HIS A 168 5.37 -2.19 1.86
CA HIS A 168 4.69 -1.69 0.65
C HIS A 168 5.62 -1.66 -0.57
N ASP A 169 6.90 -1.98 -0.42
CA ASP A 169 7.86 -2.04 -1.53
C ASP A 169 7.62 -3.28 -2.40
N ARG A 170 7.01 -3.05 -3.57
CA ARG A 170 6.65 -4.11 -4.52
C ARG A 170 7.85 -4.82 -5.13
N MET A 171 8.96 -4.12 -5.37
CA MET A 171 10.19 -4.76 -5.85
C MET A 171 10.80 -5.65 -4.79
N PHE A 172 10.74 -5.25 -3.53
CA PHE A 172 11.13 -6.09 -2.41
C PHE A 172 10.24 -7.34 -2.32
N LEU A 173 8.90 -7.17 -2.39
CA LEU A 173 7.96 -8.29 -2.42
C LEU A 173 8.27 -9.26 -3.56
N GLU A 174 8.50 -8.75 -4.77
CA GLU A 174 8.79 -9.56 -5.96
C GLU A 174 10.10 -10.34 -5.84
N ARG A 175 11.13 -9.73 -5.25
CA ARG A 175 12.48 -10.31 -5.20
C ARG A 175 12.74 -11.21 -4.00
N VAL A 176 12.06 -10.97 -2.87
CA VAL A 176 12.38 -11.62 -1.59
C VAL A 176 11.32 -12.62 -1.17
N THR A 177 10.03 -12.35 -1.48
CA THR A 177 8.96 -13.17 -0.91
C THR A 177 8.64 -14.43 -1.71
N THR A 178 8.40 -15.53 -1.00
CA THR A 178 7.91 -16.81 -1.56
C THR A 178 6.40 -16.97 -1.37
N ALA A 179 5.81 -16.23 -0.43
CA ALA A 179 4.37 -16.19 -0.17
C ALA A 179 3.98 -14.79 0.30
N VAL A 180 2.75 -14.39 0.03
CA VAL A 180 2.15 -13.14 0.50
C VAL A 180 0.98 -13.44 1.42
N VAL A 181 0.90 -12.77 2.56
CA VAL A 181 -0.26 -12.81 3.45
C VAL A 181 -0.95 -11.45 3.38
N GLU A 182 -2.13 -11.43 2.80
CA GLU A 182 -2.97 -10.23 2.77
C GLU A 182 -3.81 -10.17 4.05
N VAL A 183 -3.77 -9.04 4.73
CA VAL A 183 -4.63 -8.75 5.89
C VAL A 183 -5.59 -7.64 5.50
N ASP A 184 -6.86 -7.97 5.36
CA ASP A 184 -7.91 -7.01 5.01
C ASP A 184 -9.21 -7.28 5.78
N GLY A 185 -9.79 -6.23 6.36
CA GLY A 185 -11.05 -6.32 7.09
C GLY A 185 -11.05 -7.34 8.24
N GLY A 186 -9.92 -7.47 8.97
CA GLY A 186 -9.75 -8.40 10.08
C GLY A 186 -9.59 -9.87 9.65
N ARG A 187 -9.38 -10.14 8.37
CA ARG A 187 -9.13 -11.48 7.81
C ARG A 187 -7.73 -11.54 7.23
N ALA A 188 -7.06 -12.67 7.45
CA ALA A 188 -5.77 -12.95 6.85
C ALA A 188 -5.93 -14.07 5.80
N ARG A 189 -5.36 -13.86 4.60
CA ARG A 189 -5.37 -14.84 3.52
C ARG A 189 -3.95 -14.98 2.95
N ARG A 190 -3.48 -16.22 2.88
CA ARG A 190 -2.17 -16.55 2.33
C ARG A 190 -2.28 -16.91 0.85
N TYR A 191 -1.36 -16.36 0.05
CA TYR A 191 -1.15 -16.65 -1.37
C TYR A 191 0.24 -17.26 -1.55
N GLY A 192 0.33 -18.31 -2.32
CA GLY A 192 1.61 -18.92 -2.73
C GLY A 192 2.24 -18.22 -3.93
N ASP A 193 3.37 -18.76 -4.39
CA ASP A 193 4.08 -18.31 -5.60
C ASP A 193 4.51 -16.83 -5.56
N GLY A 194 4.81 -16.33 -4.35
CA GLY A 194 5.32 -14.99 -4.12
C GLY A 194 4.36 -13.88 -4.54
N TYR A 195 4.91 -12.73 -4.88
CA TYR A 195 4.12 -11.55 -5.28
C TYR A 195 3.39 -11.75 -6.61
N ALA A 196 4.00 -12.44 -7.58
CA ALA A 196 3.37 -12.73 -8.86
C ALA A 196 2.12 -13.62 -8.70
N GLY A 197 2.20 -14.65 -7.85
CA GLY A 197 1.06 -15.51 -7.52
C GLY A 197 -0.08 -14.74 -6.83
N PHE A 198 0.26 -13.82 -5.92
CA PHE A 198 -0.71 -12.91 -5.31
C PHE A 198 -1.45 -12.06 -6.34
N LEU A 199 -0.72 -11.43 -7.28
CA LEU A 199 -1.33 -10.62 -8.34
C LEU A 199 -2.23 -11.44 -9.26
N ALA A 200 -1.77 -12.62 -9.68
CA ALA A 200 -2.55 -13.52 -10.51
C ALA A 200 -3.86 -13.96 -9.82
N ALA A 201 -3.79 -14.31 -8.53
CA ALA A 201 -4.97 -14.68 -7.74
C ALA A 201 -5.97 -13.52 -7.64
N LYS A 202 -5.48 -12.29 -7.39
CA LYS A 202 -6.32 -11.09 -7.33
C LYS A 202 -6.95 -10.73 -8.68
N ALA A 203 -6.24 -10.91 -9.78
CA ALA A 203 -6.79 -10.74 -11.12
C ALA A 203 -7.90 -11.76 -11.39
N ALA A 204 -7.69 -13.03 -11.01
CA ALA A 204 -8.70 -14.08 -11.15
C ALA A 204 -9.95 -13.81 -10.29
N GLU A 205 -9.80 -13.32 -9.06
CA GLU A 205 -10.91 -12.93 -8.18
C GLU A 205 -11.74 -11.81 -8.80
N ARG A 206 -11.10 -10.75 -9.33
CA ARG A 206 -11.78 -9.66 -10.02
C ARG A 206 -12.52 -10.13 -11.28
N ALA A 207 -11.88 -10.99 -12.08
CA ALA A 207 -12.51 -11.56 -13.26
C ALA A 207 -13.72 -12.45 -12.92
N ALA A 208 -13.64 -13.20 -11.82
CA ALA A 208 -14.77 -13.99 -11.32
C ALA A 208 -15.93 -13.11 -10.84
N GLN A 209 -15.64 -12.04 -10.10
CA GLN A 209 -16.65 -11.07 -9.66
C GLN A 209 -17.34 -10.39 -10.86
N ALA A 210 -16.57 -9.98 -11.86
CA ALA A 210 -17.11 -9.37 -13.07
C ALA A 210 -18.04 -10.34 -13.81
N ARG A 211 -17.64 -11.60 -13.97
CA ARG A 211 -18.49 -12.63 -14.60
C ARG A 211 -19.77 -12.88 -13.80
N ALA A 212 -19.66 -13.03 -12.49
CA ALA A 212 -20.82 -13.26 -11.62
C ALA A 212 -21.83 -12.09 -11.70
N HIS A 213 -21.34 -10.85 -11.77
CA HIS A 213 -22.21 -9.68 -11.94
C HIS A 213 -22.89 -9.65 -13.31
N GLU A 214 -22.17 -9.96 -14.40
CA GLU A 214 -22.73 -10.00 -15.76
C GLU A 214 -23.74 -11.13 -15.91
N GLU A 215 -23.48 -12.30 -15.34
CA GLU A 215 -24.44 -13.42 -15.31
C GLU A 215 -25.71 -13.03 -14.55
N TRP A 216 -25.57 -12.41 -13.37
CA TRP A 216 -26.69 -11.91 -12.58
C TRP A 216 -27.52 -10.88 -13.35
N ARG A 217 -26.86 -9.92 -14.01
CA ARG A 217 -27.51 -8.89 -14.83
C ARG A 217 -28.26 -9.50 -16.02
N THR A 218 -27.60 -10.40 -16.73
CA THR A 218 -28.20 -11.10 -17.89
C THR A 218 -29.44 -11.91 -17.47
N GLU A 219 -29.36 -12.59 -16.32
CA GLU A 219 -30.49 -13.36 -15.79
C GLU A 219 -31.63 -12.45 -15.35
N LEU A 220 -31.34 -11.32 -14.72
CA LEU A 220 -32.30 -10.31 -14.32
C LEU A 220 -33.05 -9.75 -15.54
N ASP A 221 -32.31 -9.32 -16.56
CA ASP A 221 -32.88 -8.78 -17.83
C ASP A 221 -33.74 -9.84 -18.55
N ARG A 222 -33.28 -11.07 -18.63
CA ARG A 222 -34.03 -12.19 -19.21
C ARG A 222 -35.38 -12.43 -18.54
N HIS A 223 -35.37 -12.49 -17.21
CA HIS A 223 -36.60 -12.71 -16.43
C HIS A 223 -37.54 -11.49 -16.48
N ALA A 224 -36.99 -10.27 -16.49
CA ALA A 224 -37.76 -9.05 -16.64
C ALA A 224 -38.45 -9.01 -18.02
N ALA A 225 -37.75 -9.31 -19.10
CA ALA A 225 -38.28 -9.40 -20.45
C ALA A 225 -39.40 -10.48 -20.57
N LEU A 226 -39.18 -11.65 -19.94
CA LEU A 226 -40.20 -12.71 -19.91
C LEU A 226 -41.49 -12.28 -19.19
N VAL A 227 -41.37 -11.57 -18.08
CA VAL A 227 -42.53 -11.05 -17.33
C VAL A 227 -43.25 -10.01 -18.16
N THR A 228 -42.54 -9.06 -18.79
CA THR A 228 -43.12 -7.99 -19.62
C THR A 228 -43.82 -8.55 -20.86
N ALA A 229 -43.17 -9.40 -21.65
CA ALA A 229 -43.71 -9.99 -22.88
C ALA A 229 -44.96 -10.85 -22.61
N ASN A 230 -44.98 -11.57 -21.50
CA ASN A 230 -46.16 -12.42 -21.20
C ASN A 230 -47.27 -11.66 -20.44
N ALA A 231 -46.97 -10.57 -19.74
CA ALA A 231 -48.00 -9.69 -19.16
C ALA A 231 -48.85 -9.03 -20.26
N GLY A 232 -48.25 -8.54 -21.35
CA GLY A 232 -48.95 -8.02 -22.53
C GLY A 232 -49.88 -9.06 -23.17
N ARG A 233 -49.36 -10.28 -23.37
CA ARG A 233 -50.16 -11.37 -23.97
C ARG A 233 -51.35 -11.80 -23.08
N LEU A 234 -51.23 -11.74 -21.75
CA LEU A 234 -52.35 -12.03 -20.86
C LEU A 234 -53.37 -10.89 -20.77
N ALA A 235 -52.97 -9.66 -21.02
CA ALA A 235 -53.90 -8.51 -21.11
C ALA A 235 -54.75 -8.52 -22.42
N GLU A 236 -54.23 -9.08 -23.48
CA GLU A 236 -54.91 -9.19 -24.77
C GLU A 236 -55.92 -10.36 -24.84
N ILE A 237 -55.97 -11.28 -23.84
CA ILE A 237 -56.91 -12.39 -23.83
C ILE A 237 -58.27 -11.87 -23.33
N PRO A 238 -59.36 -11.95 -24.13
CA PRO A 238 -60.68 -11.50 -23.72
C PRO A 238 -61.15 -12.25 -22.46
N ARG A 239 -61.56 -11.51 -21.44
CA ARG A 239 -62.01 -12.08 -20.15
C ARG A 239 -63.41 -12.76 -20.25
N ARG A 240 -64.05 -12.69 -21.40
CA ARG A 240 -65.32 -13.34 -21.72
C ARG A 240 -65.24 -14.09 -23.04
N THR A 241 -64.99 -15.38 -22.99
CA THR A 241 -65.42 -16.28 -24.05
C THR A 241 -66.73 -16.94 -23.65
N ALA A 242 -67.76 -16.74 -24.45
CA ALA A 242 -69.04 -17.38 -24.29
C ALA A 242 -68.88 -18.92 -24.17
N LYS A 243 -69.76 -19.55 -23.39
CA LYS A 243 -69.92 -21.01 -23.31
C LYS A 243 -70.23 -21.55 -24.71
N ALA A 244 -69.21 -21.92 -25.47
CA ALA A 244 -69.38 -22.69 -26.70
C ALA A 244 -68.67 -24.04 -26.51
N GLY A 245 -69.32 -25.08 -26.88
CA GLY A 245 -69.07 -26.51 -26.78
C GLY A 245 -67.65 -27.04 -26.61
N MET A 246 -67.57 -28.21 -25.93
CA MET A 246 -66.33 -28.97 -25.66
C MET A 246 -65.62 -29.39 -26.97
N GLY A 247 -64.83 -28.47 -27.53
CA GLY A 247 -63.90 -28.79 -28.61
C GLY A 247 -62.45 -28.83 -28.15
N THR A 248 -61.64 -29.74 -28.70
CA THR A 248 -60.22 -29.96 -28.39
C THR A 248 -59.38 -28.69 -28.46
N GLY A 249 -59.85 -27.62 -29.13
CA GLY A 249 -59.21 -26.30 -29.20
C GLY A 249 -59.27 -25.51 -27.88
N ALA A 250 -60.38 -25.56 -27.14
CA ALA A 250 -60.57 -24.85 -25.89
C ALA A 250 -59.70 -25.45 -24.75
N TRP A 251 -59.52 -26.77 -24.76
CA TRP A 251 -58.61 -27.44 -23.82
C TRP A 251 -57.13 -27.07 -24.10
N ARG A 252 -56.71 -27.07 -25.36
CA ARG A 252 -55.36 -26.64 -25.76
C ARG A 252 -55.07 -25.18 -25.42
N ALA A 253 -56.05 -24.29 -25.59
CA ALA A 253 -55.95 -22.87 -25.22
C ALA A 253 -55.77 -22.70 -23.69
N ARG A 254 -56.57 -23.40 -22.88
CA ARG A 254 -56.46 -23.40 -21.40
C ARG A 254 -55.14 -23.96 -20.93
N SER A 255 -54.67 -25.07 -21.50
CA SER A 255 -53.39 -25.69 -21.16
C SER A 255 -52.22 -24.74 -21.46
N ARG A 256 -52.22 -24.02 -22.58
CA ARG A 256 -51.22 -23.00 -22.91
C ARG A 256 -51.26 -21.80 -21.97
N THR A 257 -52.45 -21.37 -21.52
CA THR A 257 -52.64 -20.26 -20.59
C THR A 257 -52.16 -20.62 -19.18
N HIS A 258 -52.40 -21.85 -18.70
CA HIS A 258 -51.89 -22.33 -17.44
C HIS A 258 -50.36 -22.44 -17.43
N GLY A 259 -49.76 -22.94 -18.53
CA GLY A 259 -48.32 -23.00 -18.69
C GLY A 259 -47.66 -21.60 -18.77
N ALA A 260 -48.31 -20.62 -19.39
CA ALA A 260 -47.83 -19.23 -19.43
C ALA A 260 -47.92 -18.56 -18.06
N ALA A 261 -49.02 -18.73 -17.33
CA ALA A 261 -49.20 -18.19 -15.97
C ALA A 261 -48.20 -18.79 -14.98
N GLY A 262 -47.90 -20.10 -15.13
CA GLY A 262 -46.87 -20.77 -14.34
C GLY A 262 -45.48 -20.19 -14.58
N ARG A 263 -45.09 -19.98 -15.84
CA ARG A 263 -43.81 -19.37 -16.22
C ARG A 263 -43.65 -17.95 -15.69
N ILE A 264 -44.73 -17.13 -15.75
CA ILE A 264 -44.71 -15.76 -15.20
C ILE A 264 -44.49 -15.79 -13.67
N ARG A 265 -45.20 -16.67 -12.97
CA ARG A 265 -44.99 -16.81 -11.52
C ARG A 265 -43.56 -17.17 -11.16
N GLN A 266 -43.01 -18.17 -11.87
CA GLN A 266 -41.61 -18.61 -11.68
C GLN A 266 -40.62 -17.46 -12.00
N SER A 267 -40.82 -16.74 -13.13
CA SER A 267 -39.96 -15.61 -13.48
C SER A 267 -40.05 -14.47 -12.47
N ARG A 268 -41.26 -14.16 -11.92
CA ARG A 268 -41.45 -13.15 -10.88
C ARG A 268 -40.78 -13.58 -9.56
N GLN A 269 -40.86 -14.85 -9.21
CA GLN A 269 -40.19 -15.38 -8.02
C GLN A 269 -38.65 -15.30 -8.18
N ARG A 270 -38.15 -15.65 -9.37
CA ARG A 270 -36.73 -15.55 -9.65
C ARG A 270 -36.22 -14.10 -9.65
N LEU A 271 -37.00 -13.14 -10.22
CA LEU A 271 -36.69 -11.71 -10.16
C LEU A 271 -36.59 -11.18 -8.73
N ARG A 272 -37.54 -11.58 -7.84
CA ARG A 272 -37.46 -11.22 -6.44
C ARG A 272 -36.21 -11.77 -5.79
N TRP A 273 -35.92 -13.04 -6.02
CA TRP A 273 -34.72 -13.67 -5.49
C TRP A 273 -33.44 -12.98 -5.96
N LEU A 274 -33.34 -12.63 -7.25
CA LEU A 274 -32.20 -11.89 -7.82
C LEU A 274 -32.10 -10.46 -7.21
N ALA A 275 -33.21 -9.80 -6.95
CA ALA A 275 -33.23 -8.49 -6.30
C ALA A 275 -32.77 -8.57 -4.83
N ASP A 276 -33.18 -9.65 -4.13
CA ASP A 276 -32.78 -9.88 -2.73
C ASP A 276 -31.32 -10.36 -2.61
N HIS A 277 -30.73 -10.89 -3.71
CA HIS A 277 -29.37 -11.42 -3.78
C HIS A 277 -28.58 -10.80 -4.95
N PRO A 278 -28.32 -9.48 -4.91
CA PRO A 278 -27.58 -8.83 -5.98
C PRO A 278 -26.11 -9.27 -5.98
N ALA A 279 -25.58 -9.59 -7.14
CA ALA A 279 -24.12 -9.74 -7.30
C ALA A 279 -23.49 -8.35 -7.31
N ALA A 280 -22.50 -8.14 -6.44
CA ALA A 280 -21.80 -6.87 -6.34
C ALA A 280 -21.12 -6.53 -7.69
N PRO A 281 -21.28 -5.31 -8.21
CA PRO A 281 -20.56 -4.89 -9.40
C PRO A 281 -19.04 -4.93 -9.15
N PRO A 282 -18.24 -5.22 -10.20
CA PRO A 282 -16.81 -5.07 -10.06
C PRO A 282 -16.47 -3.59 -9.81
N PRO A 283 -15.45 -3.29 -9.00
CA PRO A 283 -15.02 -1.91 -8.79
C PRO A 283 -14.57 -1.29 -10.13
N GLU A 284 -14.96 -0.05 -10.35
CA GLU A 284 -14.53 0.69 -11.54
C GLU A 284 -13.02 0.94 -11.50
N PRO A 285 -12.30 0.78 -12.63
CA PRO A 285 -10.88 1.09 -12.68
C PRO A 285 -10.66 2.58 -12.43
N LEU A 286 -9.62 2.93 -11.69
CA LEU A 286 -9.24 4.32 -11.49
C LEU A 286 -8.91 4.98 -12.84
N ARG A 287 -9.43 6.18 -13.06
CA ARG A 287 -9.16 6.96 -14.27
C ARG A 287 -9.02 8.43 -13.91
N PHE A 288 -7.92 9.03 -14.34
CA PHE A 288 -7.78 10.48 -14.28
C PHE A 288 -8.31 11.10 -15.59
N THR A 289 -9.12 12.11 -15.47
CA THR A 289 -9.65 12.83 -16.62
C THR A 289 -8.92 14.17 -16.75
N ALA A 290 -8.26 14.36 -17.88
CA ALA A 290 -7.71 15.65 -18.25
C ALA A 290 -8.81 16.53 -18.86
N VAL A 291 -8.79 17.82 -18.55
CA VAL A 291 -9.58 18.80 -19.32
C VAL A 291 -8.87 18.97 -20.66
N PRO A 292 -9.57 18.83 -21.81
CA PRO A 292 -8.97 19.20 -23.07
C PRO A 292 -8.54 20.65 -22.99
N ALA A 293 -7.24 20.94 -23.15
CA ALA A 293 -6.79 22.30 -23.29
C ALA A 293 -7.62 22.95 -24.42
N ALA A 294 -8.28 24.05 -24.14
CA ALA A 294 -8.84 24.86 -25.22
C ALA A 294 -7.71 25.07 -26.23
N PRO A 295 -7.98 25.05 -27.57
CA PRO A 295 -6.96 25.22 -28.59
C PRO A 295 -6.37 26.65 -28.50
N SER A 296 -5.60 26.88 -27.47
CA SER A 296 -4.76 28.04 -27.27
C SER A 296 -3.38 27.64 -27.73
N ALA A 297 -2.95 28.28 -28.77
CA ALA A 297 -1.64 28.28 -29.41
C ALA A 297 -0.60 27.27 -28.87
N ALA A 298 -0.12 26.40 -29.74
CA ALA A 298 1.00 25.45 -29.63
C ALA A 298 1.83 25.57 -28.34
N GLY A 299 1.69 24.58 -27.45
CA GLY A 299 2.58 24.41 -26.31
C GLY A 299 2.17 25.15 -25.04
N GLY A 300 0.86 25.16 -24.68
CA GLY A 300 0.32 25.88 -23.51
C GLY A 300 1.05 25.53 -22.21
N GLU A 301 1.70 26.52 -21.62
CA GLU A 301 2.29 26.41 -20.27
C GLU A 301 1.16 26.21 -19.26
N VAL A 302 1.25 25.14 -18.47
CA VAL A 302 0.32 24.88 -17.36
C VAL A 302 0.82 25.55 -16.09
N VAL A 303 2.14 25.49 -15.89
CA VAL A 303 2.82 26.17 -14.77
C VAL A 303 4.15 26.73 -15.26
N ALA A 304 4.45 27.97 -14.85
CA ALA A 304 5.77 28.57 -15.02
C ALA A 304 6.21 29.21 -13.70
N LEU A 305 7.44 28.91 -13.32
CA LEU A 305 8.14 29.46 -12.16
C LEU A 305 9.34 30.25 -12.66
N ASP A 306 9.49 31.49 -12.22
CA ASP A 306 10.59 32.38 -12.57
C ASP A 306 11.19 33.00 -11.32
N GLY A 307 12.50 32.80 -11.09
CA GLY A 307 13.27 33.37 -10.00
C GLY A 307 12.74 33.01 -8.61
N VAL A 308 12.12 31.82 -8.47
CA VAL A 308 11.43 31.40 -7.24
C VAL A 308 12.41 31.09 -6.12
N VAL A 309 12.20 31.76 -4.95
CA VAL A 309 13.01 31.54 -3.75
C VAL A 309 12.12 31.28 -2.55
N VAL A 310 12.38 30.15 -1.86
CA VAL A 310 11.91 29.83 -0.50
C VAL A 310 13.16 29.66 0.37
N PRO A 311 13.46 30.56 1.29
CA PRO A 311 14.71 30.59 2.06
C PRO A 311 15.01 29.25 2.75
N GLY A 312 16.24 28.77 2.58
CA GLY A 312 16.69 27.51 3.17
C GLY A 312 16.05 26.23 2.61
N ARG A 313 15.17 26.34 1.59
CA ARG A 313 14.43 25.17 1.07
C ARG A 313 14.42 25.03 -0.45
N LEU A 314 14.29 26.15 -1.20
CA LEU A 314 14.16 26.09 -2.66
C LEU A 314 14.67 27.37 -3.31
N ARG A 315 15.46 27.23 -4.38
CA ARG A 315 15.89 28.32 -5.25
C ARG A 315 15.91 27.84 -6.70
N LEU A 316 15.00 28.34 -7.51
CA LEU A 316 14.86 27.99 -8.92
C LEU A 316 14.98 29.25 -9.78
N GLU A 317 15.81 29.18 -10.81
CA GLU A 317 15.91 30.23 -11.81
C GLU A 317 14.68 30.21 -12.71
N SER A 318 14.37 29.07 -13.29
CA SER A 318 13.16 28.85 -14.07
C SER A 318 12.75 27.39 -14.07
N LEU A 319 11.45 27.13 -14.14
CA LEU A 319 10.87 25.82 -14.39
C LEU A 319 9.53 26.01 -15.08
N THR A 320 9.35 25.36 -16.23
CA THR A 320 8.08 25.39 -16.96
C THR A 320 7.57 23.96 -17.13
N VAL A 321 6.27 23.75 -16.87
CA VAL A 321 5.55 22.49 -17.13
C VAL A 321 4.49 22.78 -18.18
N ARG A 322 4.54 22.04 -19.29
CA ARG A 322 3.62 22.19 -20.42
C ARG A 322 2.48 21.19 -20.37
N ALA A 323 1.40 21.46 -21.09
CA ALA A 323 0.28 20.54 -21.21
C ALA A 323 0.73 19.17 -21.77
N GLY A 324 0.33 18.10 -21.10
CA GLY A 324 0.74 16.74 -21.43
C GLY A 324 2.17 16.35 -21.07
N GLU A 325 2.97 17.28 -20.52
CA GLU A 325 4.33 16.98 -20.09
C GLU A 325 4.34 16.09 -18.82
N ARG A 326 5.30 15.19 -18.77
CA ARG A 326 5.50 14.26 -17.65
C ARG A 326 6.85 14.49 -17.03
N LEU A 327 6.90 14.80 -15.75
CA LEU A 327 8.10 15.16 -15.02
C LEU A 327 8.26 14.32 -13.76
N LEU A 328 9.37 13.63 -13.63
CA LEU A 328 9.77 12.92 -12.42
C LEU A 328 10.79 13.76 -11.66
N VAL A 329 10.44 14.18 -10.44
CA VAL A 329 11.33 14.96 -9.57
C VAL A 329 12.02 13.99 -8.61
N THR A 330 13.35 13.96 -8.65
CA THR A 330 14.21 13.12 -7.82
C THR A 330 15.12 13.98 -6.95
N GLY A 331 15.84 13.36 -6.01
CA GLY A 331 16.80 14.00 -5.13
C GLY A 331 16.75 13.47 -3.70
N PRO A 332 17.78 13.74 -2.88
CA PRO A 332 17.85 13.26 -1.50
C PRO A 332 16.72 13.83 -0.61
N ASN A 333 16.55 13.24 0.56
CA ASN A 333 15.62 13.79 1.55
C ASN A 333 16.07 15.18 1.99
N GLY A 334 15.11 16.10 2.09
CA GLY A 334 15.42 17.51 2.37
C GLY A 334 15.83 18.37 1.16
N ALA A 335 15.95 17.78 -0.04
CA ALA A 335 16.35 18.51 -1.26
C ALA A 335 15.32 19.57 -1.75
N GLY A 336 14.15 19.68 -1.12
CA GLY A 336 13.15 20.69 -1.49
C GLY A 336 12.01 20.16 -2.39
N LYS A 337 11.93 18.86 -2.64
CA LYS A 337 10.91 18.24 -3.53
C LYS A 337 9.47 18.61 -3.12
N THR A 338 9.08 18.32 -1.88
CA THR A 338 7.75 18.68 -1.35
C THR A 338 7.51 20.19 -1.34
N THR A 339 8.56 21.01 -1.09
CA THR A 339 8.47 22.47 -1.17
C THR A 339 8.13 22.90 -2.59
N LEU A 340 8.80 22.36 -3.60
CA LEU A 340 8.49 22.59 -5.01
C LEU A 340 7.03 22.24 -5.33
N MET A 341 6.57 21.06 -4.93
CA MET A 341 5.18 20.62 -5.15
C MET A 341 4.16 21.57 -4.54
N ARG A 342 4.41 22.02 -3.31
CA ARG A 342 3.52 22.98 -2.60
C ARG A 342 3.53 24.36 -3.24
N VAL A 343 4.68 24.82 -3.76
CA VAL A 343 4.78 26.07 -4.52
C VAL A 343 3.99 25.96 -5.81
N ILE A 344 4.14 24.87 -6.58
CA ILE A 344 3.38 24.63 -7.81
C ILE A 344 1.87 24.53 -7.49
N ALA A 345 1.48 23.85 -6.43
CA ALA A 345 0.09 23.72 -6.00
C ALA A 345 -0.54 25.05 -5.54
N GLY A 346 0.27 26.05 -5.20
CA GLY A 346 -0.21 27.33 -4.64
C GLY A 346 -0.46 27.30 -3.15
N GLU A 347 -0.02 26.27 -2.46
CA GLU A 347 -0.14 26.12 -1.00
C GLU A 347 0.97 26.86 -0.24
N LEU A 348 2.11 27.07 -0.91
CA LEU A 348 3.23 27.82 -0.38
C LEU A 348 3.54 28.99 -1.32
N ARG A 349 3.47 30.20 -0.79
CA ARG A 349 3.88 31.39 -1.51
C ARG A 349 5.39 31.54 -1.37
N PRO A 350 6.15 31.69 -2.47
CA PRO A 350 7.57 31.97 -2.41
C PRO A 350 7.82 33.43 -1.90
N ASP A 351 8.98 33.66 -1.28
CA ASP A 351 9.37 34.97 -0.80
C ASP A 351 9.85 35.89 -1.95
N ALA A 352 10.34 35.27 -3.04
CA ALA A 352 10.72 35.97 -4.26
C ALA A 352 10.40 35.16 -5.50
N GLY A 353 10.29 35.82 -6.64
CA GLY A 353 9.95 35.24 -7.93
C GLY A 353 8.47 35.20 -8.22
N GLU A 354 8.11 34.69 -9.39
CA GLU A 354 6.74 34.63 -9.88
C GLU A 354 6.34 33.18 -10.15
N VAL A 355 5.09 32.84 -9.84
CA VAL A 355 4.48 31.55 -10.15
C VAL A 355 3.18 31.77 -10.91
N ARG A 356 3.18 31.42 -12.19
CA ARG A 356 2.01 31.49 -13.06
C ARG A 356 1.39 30.13 -13.20
N ARG A 357 0.07 30.02 -13.10
CA ARG A 357 -0.71 28.78 -13.23
C ARG A 357 -1.89 29.04 -14.15
N THR A 358 -2.05 28.18 -15.15
CA THR A 358 -3.10 28.30 -16.18
C THR A 358 -3.97 27.06 -16.22
N GLY A 359 -4.41 26.52 -15.14
CA GLY A 359 -5.20 25.29 -15.17
C GLY A 359 -5.63 24.81 -13.79
N ARG A 360 -6.41 23.75 -13.77
CA ARG A 360 -6.85 23.08 -12.55
C ARG A 360 -5.78 22.14 -12.06
N VAL A 361 -5.17 22.47 -10.93
CA VAL A 361 -4.14 21.66 -10.30
C VAL A 361 -4.78 20.67 -9.33
N GLY A 362 -4.47 19.40 -9.48
CA GLY A 362 -4.75 18.35 -8.51
C GLY A 362 -3.48 18.02 -7.76
N PHE A 363 -3.52 18.00 -6.44
CA PHE A 363 -2.35 17.68 -5.62
C PHE A 363 -2.63 16.55 -4.63
N LEU A 364 -1.92 15.44 -4.78
CA LEU A 364 -1.84 14.36 -3.81
C LEU A 364 -0.62 14.60 -2.91
N ARG A 365 -0.87 15.02 -1.67
CA ARG A 365 0.18 15.38 -0.71
C ARG A 365 0.79 14.13 -0.07
N GLN A 366 2.00 14.22 0.41
CA GLN A 366 2.62 13.16 1.22
C GLN A 366 1.85 12.96 2.54
N ASP A 367 1.57 14.06 3.25
CA ASP A 367 0.77 14.05 4.47
C ASP A 367 -0.64 14.53 4.14
N GLY A 368 -1.65 13.79 4.58
CA GLY A 368 -3.06 14.11 4.30
C GLY A 368 -3.49 15.53 4.75
N PRO A 369 -4.70 15.98 4.41
CA PRO A 369 -5.16 17.33 4.72
C PRO A 369 -5.18 17.57 6.23
N VAL A 370 -4.46 18.60 6.67
CA VAL A 370 -4.42 19.03 8.07
C VAL A 370 -5.79 19.60 8.45
N GLY A 371 -6.36 19.17 9.58
CA GLY A 371 -7.52 19.83 10.21
C GLY A 371 -8.91 19.25 9.84
N ALA A 372 -9.02 18.22 9.02
CA ALA A 372 -10.31 17.65 8.61
C ALA A 372 -10.76 16.42 9.43
N GLY A 373 -10.12 16.11 10.55
CA GLY A 373 -10.34 14.88 11.32
C GLY A 373 -11.77 14.63 11.80
N HIS A 374 -12.58 15.69 11.92
CA HIS A 374 -13.98 15.61 12.34
C HIS A 374 -14.97 15.21 11.22
N ARG A 375 -14.56 15.32 9.94
CA ARG A 375 -15.42 14.99 8.79
C ARG A 375 -15.47 13.49 8.58
N THR A 376 -16.63 12.99 8.15
CA THR A 376 -16.73 11.63 7.67
C THR A 376 -16.06 11.45 6.31
N VAL A 377 -15.79 10.20 5.92
CA VAL A 377 -15.26 9.85 4.58
C VAL A 377 -16.11 10.50 3.49
N LEU A 378 -17.43 10.33 3.57
CA LEU A 378 -18.36 10.89 2.58
C LEU A 378 -18.37 12.41 2.58
N GLN A 379 -18.39 13.06 3.75
CA GLN A 379 -18.29 14.52 3.87
C GLN A 379 -16.98 15.06 3.33
N ALA A 380 -15.88 14.35 3.56
CA ALA A 380 -14.57 14.75 3.04
C ALA A 380 -14.50 14.60 1.52
N TYR A 381 -15.07 13.53 0.97
CA TYR A 381 -15.15 13.32 -0.47
C TYR A 381 -16.01 14.39 -1.17
N ALA A 382 -17.18 14.71 -0.60
CA ALA A 382 -18.11 15.72 -1.13
C ALA A 382 -17.67 17.16 -0.90
N HIS A 383 -16.65 17.39 -0.05
CA HIS A 383 -16.26 18.75 0.34
C HIS A 383 -15.83 19.63 -0.84
N GLY A 384 -16.47 20.77 -0.97
CA GLY A 384 -16.26 21.73 -2.06
C GLY A 384 -17.04 21.44 -3.33
N ARG A 385 -17.91 20.42 -3.32
CA ARG A 385 -18.83 20.07 -4.42
C ARG A 385 -20.22 20.61 -4.12
N PRO A 386 -21.04 20.92 -5.17
CA PRO A 386 -22.42 21.36 -4.99
C PRO A 386 -23.29 20.20 -4.50
N GLY A 387 -24.36 20.49 -3.75
CA GLY A 387 -25.32 19.49 -3.26
C GLY A 387 -24.99 18.89 -1.90
N ALA A 388 -25.82 17.93 -1.47
CA ALA A 388 -25.66 17.24 -0.20
C ALA A 388 -24.61 16.11 -0.31
N PRO A 389 -23.85 15.81 0.77
CA PRO A 389 -22.87 14.74 0.75
C PRO A 389 -23.42 13.37 0.31
N ASP A 390 -24.65 13.05 0.68
CA ASP A 390 -25.28 11.77 0.41
C ASP A 390 -25.50 11.50 -1.11
N GLU A 391 -25.58 12.56 -1.91
CA GLU A 391 -25.69 12.46 -3.36
C GLU A 391 -24.42 11.85 -4.03
N TYR A 392 -23.30 11.86 -3.31
CA TYR A 392 -22.02 11.38 -3.79
C TYR A 392 -21.66 9.96 -3.32
N ALA A 393 -22.55 9.32 -2.52
CA ALA A 393 -22.26 8.01 -1.94
C ALA A 393 -22.02 6.94 -3.01
N ASP A 394 -22.92 6.84 -4.00
CA ASP A 394 -22.83 5.85 -5.07
C ASP A 394 -21.57 6.08 -5.94
N ALA A 395 -21.25 7.33 -6.25
CA ALA A 395 -20.06 7.67 -7.01
C ALA A 395 -18.76 7.30 -6.26
N LEU A 396 -18.72 7.51 -4.94
CA LEU A 396 -17.58 7.11 -4.13
C LEU A 396 -17.45 5.59 -4.04
N LEU A 397 -18.57 4.88 -3.86
CA LEU A 397 -18.59 3.42 -3.80
C LEU A 397 -18.21 2.77 -5.14
N ALA A 398 -18.61 3.36 -6.26
CA ALA A 398 -18.27 2.89 -7.59
C ALA A 398 -16.75 2.84 -7.84
N LEU A 399 -15.98 3.74 -7.21
CA LEU A 399 -14.51 3.70 -7.27
C LEU A 399 -13.89 2.44 -6.61
N GLY A 400 -14.66 1.70 -5.81
CA GLY A 400 -14.18 0.49 -5.14
C GLY A 400 -13.12 0.72 -4.06
N LEU A 401 -12.91 1.98 -3.66
CA LEU A 401 -11.91 2.37 -2.65
C LEU A 401 -12.43 2.23 -1.22
N PHE A 402 -13.75 2.21 -1.04
CA PHE A 402 -14.46 2.18 0.24
C PHE A 402 -15.60 1.19 0.23
N ARG A 403 -15.95 0.66 1.41
CA ARG A 403 -17.18 -0.11 1.65
C ARG A 403 -18.27 0.83 2.16
N SER A 404 -19.53 0.46 2.02
CA SER A 404 -20.64 1.26 2.55
C SER A 404 -20.51 1.54 4.06
N SER A 405 -19.95 0.60 4.81
CA SER A 405 -19.66 0.75 6.25
C SER A 405 -18.65 1.86 6.57
N ASP A 406 -17.78 2.19 5.62
CA ASP A 406 -16.67 3.12 5.83
C ASP A 406 -17.09 4.58 5.65
N LEU A 407 -18.20 4.83 4.94
CA LEU A 407 -18.64 6.17 4.57
C LEU A 407 -18.93 7.09 5.77
N GLY A 408 -19.37 6.49 6.89
CA GLY A 408 -19.67 7.19 8.15
C GLY A 408 -18.46 7.37 9.08
N LEU A 409 -17.31 6.71 8.82
CA LEU A 409 -16.13 6.83 9.66
C LEU A 409 -15.52 8.22 9.55
N ARG A 410 -15.01 8.75 10.67
CA ARG A 410 -14.34 10.05 10.68
C ARG A 410 -12.90 9.92 10.18
N LEU A 411 -12.41 10.93 9.47
CA LEU A 411 -11.04 10.94 8.97
C LEU A 411 -9.98 10.77 10.08
N GLY A 412 -10.27 11.24 11.30
CA GLY A 412 -9.39 11.07 12.45
C GLY A 412 -9.26 9.62 12.94
N GLU A 413 -10.27 8.78 12.66
CA GLU A 413 -10.32 7.35 13.03
C GLU A 413 -9.69 6.45 11.97
N LEU A 414 -9.40 7.00 10.78
CA LEU A 414 -8.85 6.25 9.66
C LEU A 414 -7.33 6.04 9.80
N SER A 415 -6.86 4.91 9.29
CA SER A 415 -5.43 4.70 9.03
C SER A 415 -4.90 5.68 7.98
N HIS A 416 -3.58 5.85 7.92
CA HIS A 416 -2.95 6.67 6.86
C HIS A 416 -3.35 6.22 5.46
N GLY A 417 -3.36 4.92 5.19
CA GLY A 417 -3.76 4.35 3.90
C GLY A 417 -5.23 4.63 3.55
N GLN A 418 -6.14 4.57 4.52
CA GLN A 418 -7.55 4.91 4.29
C GLN A 418 -7.74 6.40 3.99
N ARG A 419 -7.04 7.29 4.71
CA ARG A 419 -7.05 8.74 4.41
C ARG A 419 -6.53 9.02 3.00
N ARG A 420 -5.46 8.33 2.59
CA ARG A 420 -4.88 8.42 1.25
C ARG A 420 -5.89 8.04 0.16
N ARG A 421 -6.71 7.01 0.41
CA ARG A 421 -7.79 6.61 -0.52
C ARG A 421 -8.84 7.71 -0.70
N VAL A 422 -9.18 8.47 0.35
CA VAL A 422 -10.12 9.61 0.24
C VAL A 422 -9.55 10.70 -0.68
N GLU A 423 -8.29 11.05 -0.52
CA GLU A 423 -7.61 12.03 -1.38
C GLU A 423 -7.55 11.55 -2.82
N LEU A 424 -7.19 10.28 -3.04
CA LEU A 424 -7.16 9.67 -4.36
C LEU A 424 -8.55 9.68 -5.01
N ALA A 425 -9.60 9.31 -4.26
CA ALA A 425 -10.98 9.36 -4.74
C ALA A 425 -11.37 10.76 -5.21
N ARG A 426 -11.01 11.79 -4.45
CA ARG A 426 -11.26 13.19 -4.83
C ARG A 426 -10.50 13.58 -6.10
N LEU A 427 -9.26 13.13 -6.20
CA LEU A 427 -8.38 13.48 -7.30
C LEU A 427 -8.86 12.88 -8.63
N VAL A 428 -9.29 11.61 -8.63
CA VAL A 428 -9.79 10.92 -9.83
C VAL A 428 -11.18 11.38 -10.27
N SER A 429 -11.98 11.91 -9.34
CA SER A 429 -13.38 12.29 -9.61
C SER A 429 -13.55 13.66 -10.28
N GLU A 430 -12.49 14.44 -10.41
CA GLU A 430 -12.56 15.77 -11.02
C GLU A 430 -11.51 15.91 -12.12
N PRO A 431 -11.90 16.53 -13.26
CA PRO A 431 -10.93 16.75 -14.34
C PRO A 431 -9.84 17.76 -13.89
N ARG A 432 -8.59 17.44 -14.20
CA ARG A 432 -7.42 18.23 -13.86
C ARG A 432 -6.54 18.43 -15.08
N ASP A 433 -5.91 19.60 -15.18
CA ASP A 433 -4.96 19.92 -16.26
C ASP A 433 -3.53 19.51 -15.84
N LEU A 434 -3.23 19.60 -14.54
CA LEU A 434 -1.98 19.19 -13.93
C LEU A 434 -2.23 18.33 -12.70
N LEU A 435 -1.59 17.18 -12.64
CA LEU A 435 -1.51 16.32 -11.46
C LEU A 435 -0.12 16.46 -10.81
N LEU A 436 -0.13 16.78 -9.53
CA LEU A 436 1.04 16.76 -8.65
C LEU A 436 0.91 15.59 -7.69
N LEU A 437 1.87 14.68 -7.71
CA LEU A 437 1.83 13.48 -6.88
C LEU A 437 3.10 13.41 -6.04
N ASP A 438 2.96 13.64 -4.73
CA ASP A 438 4.06 13.52 -3.76
C ASP A 438 3.95 12.18 -3.02
N GLU A 439 4.89 11.29 -3.32
CA GLU A 439 4.93 9.90 -2.84
C GLU A 439 3.58 9.16 -3.00
N PRO A 440 3.07 9.05 -4.24
CA PRO A 440 1.71 8.58 -4.47
C PRO A 440 1.46 7.12 -4.07
N THR A 441 2.50 6.31 -4.01
CA THR A 441 2.43 4.87 -3.71
C THR A 441 2.51 4.56 -2.22
N ASN A 442 2.97 5.52 -1.39
CA ASN A 442 3.10 5.31 0.03
C ASN A 442 1.75 5.04 0.70
N HIS A 443 1.71 4.04 1.58
CA HIS A 443 0.53 3.61 2.32
C HIS A 443 -0.65 3.11 1.46
N LEU A 444 -0.44 2.86 0.16
CA LEU A 444 -1.41 2.19 -0.69
C LEU A 444 -1.12 0.68 -0.72
N SER A 445 -2.18 -0.11 -0.83
CA SER A 445 -1.99 -1.54 -1.07
C SER A 445 -1.33 -1.76 -2.45
N PRO A 446 -0.53 -2.82 -2.62
CA PRO A 446 0.14 -3.11 -3.90
C PRO A 446 -0.81 -3.10 -5.10
N MET A 447 -2.02 -3.64 -4.92
CA MET A 447 -3.06 -3.65 -5.94
C MET A 447 -3.54 -2.24 -6.33
N LEU A 448 -3.79 -1.37 -5.34
CA LEU A 448 -4.22 0.00 -5.60
C LEU A 448 -3.11 0.81 -6.27
N THR A 449 -1.86 0.51 -5.93
CA THR A 449 -0.70 1.12 -6.57
C THR A 449 -0.63 0.75 -8.06
N GLU A 450 -0.90 -0.51 -8.44
CA GLU A 450 -0.94 -0.91 -9.85
C GLU A 450 -2.08 -0.23 -10.61
N GLN A 451 -3.28 -0.14 -10.02
CA GLN A 451 -4.39 0.61 -10.60
C GLN A 451 -4.06 2.09 -10.78
N LEU A 452 -3.36 2.69 -9.81
CA LEU A 452 -2.89 4.06 -9.91
C LEU A 452 -1.90 4.23 -11.07
N GLU A 453 -0.95 3.31 -11.24
CA GLU A 453 0.01 3.34 -12.35
C GLU A 453 -0.68 3.22 -13.71
N GLU A 454 -1.64 2.29 -13.86
CA GLU A 454 -2.44 2.15 -15.07
C GLU A 454 -3.24 3.44 -15.38
N ALA A 455 -3.85 4.03 -14.35
CA ALA A 455 -4.59 5.29 -14.48
C ALA A 455 -3.66 6.44 -14.90
N LEU A 456 -2.46 6.53 -14.31
CA LEU A 456 -1.46 7.53 -14.67
C LEU A 456 -0.90 7.32 -16.08
N ALA A 457 -0.73 6.07 -16.52
CA ALA A 457 -0.27 5.77 -17.88
C ALA A 457 -1.28 6.26 -18.95
N SER A 458 -2.57 6.20 -18.66
CA SER A 458 -3.64 6.66 -19.53
C SER A 458 -3.94 8.17 -19.45
N TYR A 459 -3.43 8.85 -18.41
CA TYR A 459 -3.67 10.27 -18.20
C TYR A 459 -2.99 11.14 -19.26
N ARG A 460 -3.72 12.10 -19.84
CA ARG A 460 -3.29 12.96 -20.94
C ARG A 460 -2.90 14.39 -20.53
N GLY A 461 -3.17 14.78 -19.28
CA GLY A 461 -2.77 16.06 -18.73
C GLY A 461 -1.30 16.09 -18.33
N ALA A 462 -0.83 17.23 -17.83
CA ALA A 462 0.50 17.37 -17.29
C ALA A 462 0.63 16.61 -15.96
N LEU A 463 1.78 16.00 -15.74
CA LEU A 463 2.04 15.15 -14.57
C LEU A 463 3.42 15.46 -13.95
N VAL A 464 3.45 15.80 -12.68
CA VAL A 464 4.67 15.92 -11.90
C VAL A 464 4.62 14.92 -10.74
N VAL A 465 5.61 14.06 -10.67
CA VAL A 465 5.69 12.99 -9.66
C VAL A 465 6.97 13.13 -8.85
N VAL A 466 6.84 13.05 -7.56
CA VAL A 466 7.95 12.80 -6.62
C VAL A 466 7.75 11.39 -6.07
N THR A 467 8.71 10.50 -6.21
CA THR A 467 8.60 9.16 -5.64
C THR A 467 9.95 8.50 -5.37
N HIS A 468 9.97 7.71 -4.30
CA HIS A 468 11.03 6.76 -3.98
C HIS A 468 10.70 5.33 -4.47
N ASP A 469 9.47 5.07 -4.94
CA ASP A 469 9.09 3.77 -5.49
C ASP A 469 9.94 3.43 -6.73
N ARG A 470 10.81 2.42 -6.59
CA ARG A 470 11.76 2.01 -7.62
C ARG A 470 11.07 1.51 -8.89
N ARG A 471 9.92 0.85 -8.76
CA ARG A 471 9.15 0.33 -9.89
C ARG A 471 8.48 1.47 -10.67
N LEU A 472 7.84 2.40 -9.96
CA LEU A 472 7.26 3.59 -10.59
C LEU A 472 8.33 4.44 -11.27
N ARG A 473 9.51 4.63 -10.64
CA ARG A 473 10.65 5.35 -11.23
C ARG A 473 11.19 4.66 -12.49
N ALA A 474 11.27 3.33 -12.49
CA ALA A 474 11.76 2.56 -13.64
C ALA A 474 10.77 2.58 -14.80
N ALA A 475 9.47 2.52 -14.51
CA ALA A 475 8.39 2.54 -15.52
C ALA A 475 8.05 3.95 -16.01
N PHE A 476 8.53 5.00 -15.35
CA PHE A 476 8.17 6.37 -15.67
C PHE A 476 8.73 6.81 -17.02
N THR A 477 7.85 7.20 -17.92
CA THR A 477 8.18 7.75 -19.25
C THR A 477 7.99 9.27 -19.22
N GLY A 478 9.09 10.02 -19.28
CA GLY A 478 9.05 11.49 -19.23
C GLY A 478 10.41 12.07 -18.85
N ALA A 479 10.45 13.39 -18.72
CA ALA A 479 11.65 14.11 -18.29
C ALA A 479 11.94 13.83 -16.79
N ARG A 480 13.22 13.85 -16.44
CA ARG A 480 13.69 13.71 -15.05
C ARG A 480 14.35 15.00 -14.61
N LEU A 481 14.00 15.42 -13.41
CA LEU A 481 14.51 16.63 -12.79
C LEU A 481 15.11 16.23 -11.43
N GLU A 482 16.38 16.51 -11.25
CA GLU A 482 17.05 16.24 -9.98
C GLU A 482 17.16 17.54 -9.17
N LEU A 483 16.72 17.44 -7.90
CA LEU A 483 16.87 18.51 -6.91
C LEU A 483 17.98 18.14 -5.92
N ALA A 484 18.94 19.04 -5.73
CA ALA A 484 19.95 18.94 -4.70
C ALA A 484 20.06 20.30 -3.98
N GLU A 485 20.00 20.30 -2.65
CA GLU A 485 20.12 21.50 -1.81
C GLU A 485 19.19 22.64 -2.22
N GLY A 486 17.98 22.31 -2.64
CA GLY A 486 16.98 23.29 -3.07
C GLY A 486 17.20 23.87 -4.47
N ARG A 487 18.11 23.33 -5.26
CA ARG A 487 18.42 23.79 -6.63
C ARG A 487 18.23 22.65 -7.63
N LEU A 488 17.96 23.00 -8.88
CA LEU A 488 18.03 22.02 -9.96
C LEU A 488 19.48 21.64 -10.19
N ALA A 489 19.77 20.34 -10.06
CA ALA A 489 21.02 19.81 -10.58
C ALA A 489 20.98 19.90 -12.11
N SER A 490 22.09 20.28 -12.74
CA SER A 490 22.19 20.32 -14.21
C SER A 490 21.79 18.96 -14.77
N PRO A 491 21.08 18.87 -15.91
CA PRO A 491 20.72 17.60 -16.49
C PRO A 491 21.98 16.80 -16.74
N VAL A 492 22.06 15.64 -16.11
CA VAL A 492 23.05 14.60 -16.51
C VAL A 492 22.60 14.16 -17.89
N GLY A 493 23.40 14.48 -18.90
CA GLY A 493 23.19 14.23 -20.31
C GLY A 493 23.09 12.71 -20.63
#